data_ea398088e1f82d02bca4c563477a6026
#
_entry.id   ea398088e1f82d02bca4c563477a6026
#
_cell.length_a   1.000
_cell.length_b   1.000
_cell.length_c   1.000
_cell.angle_alpha   90.00
_cell.angle_beta   90.00
_cell.angle_gamma   90.00
#
_symmetry.space_group_name_H-M   'P 1'
#
loop_
_entity.id
_entity.type
_entity.pdbx_description
1 polymer ?
#
loop_
_entity_poly.entity_id
_entity_poly.type
_entity_poly.pdbx_seq_one_letter_code
_entity_poly.pdbx_strand_id
1 'polypeptide(L)'
;HGKFRRQRQMCIRDRDQSEYKSLDAKAYDREKRRLRIELLKLQEDVIKNNRKLCIIFEGRDTAGKSTAIRFFSEYLRPQHFNYVQLGIPTKWESSHWFQRWKKTLPKNGEISFLDRSWYTRAITEPIMGYCSENQYRSFMKRVNKWEEEQMENGIELTKFYFSLSKDQQEIRMKARKNSELKYWKLSKNDEKIITKWNAFTLYKEQMFDKTSSNQNPWVSINSNNKMIARLTSLRYLLIKTDYEGKKILKPTKWSKSLNNYSTNLEGTSFENLSYEQFMVLSKYTDS
;
A
#
# COMPACT_ATOMS: atom_id res chain seq x y z
N HIS A 1 -9.03 9.86 -27.09
CA HIS A 1 -8.80 10.68 -25.87
C HIS A 1 -9.97 10.62 -24.85
N GLY A 2 -11.23 10.47 -25.27
CA GLY A 2 -12.41 10.48 -24.39
C GLY A 2 -12.58 9.19 -23.55
N LYS A 3 -12.25 8.01 -24.06
CA LYS A 3 -12.35 6.72 -23.34
C LYS A 3 -11.34 6.63 -22.17
N PHE A 4 -10.14 7.14 -22.34
CA PHE A 4 -9.12 7.18 -21.27
C PHE A 4 -9.49 8.10 -20.11
N ARG A 5 -10.28 9.17 -20.35
CA ARG A 5 -10.74 10.06 -19.27
C ARG A 5 -11.79 9.41 -18.38
N ARG A 6 -12.71 8.60 -18.93
CA ARG A 6 -13.78 7.94 -18.15
C ARG A 6 -13.25 6.81 -17.26
N GLN A 7 -12.29 6.01 -17.74
CA GLN A 7 -11.67 4.94 -16.95
C GLN A 7 -10.80 5.47 -15.80
N ARG A 8 -10.14 6.64 -16.00
CA ARG A 8 -9.40 7.30 -14.92
C ARG A 8 -10.25 7.75 -13.74
N GLN A 9 -11.57 7.88 -13.90
CA GLN A 9 -12.49 8.23 -12.81
C GLN A 9 -12.84 7.02 -11.90
N MET A 10 -12.55 5.79 -12.31
CA MET A 10 -12.85 4.58 -11.52
C MET A 10 -11.78 4.28 -10.44
N CYS A 11 -10.59 4.85 -10.53
CA CYS A 11 -9.61 4.78 -9.45
C CYS A 11 -9.85 5.94 -8.48
N ILE A 12 -10.12 5.64 -7.23
CA ILE A 12 -10.14 6.66 -6.17
C ILE A 12 -8.70 7.12 -5.97
N ARG A 13 -8.36 8.26 -6.55
CA ARG A 13 -7.04 8.86 -6.43
C ARG A 13 -6.97 9.76 -5.20
N ASP A 14 -5.92 9.58 -4.40
CA ASP A 14 -5.66 10.37 -3.19
C ASP A 14 -5.39 11.87 -3.46
N ARG A 15 -5.33 12.30 -4.72
CA ARG A 15 -4.94 13.67 -5.08
C ARG A 15 -5.78 14.76 -4.43
N ASP A 16 -7.08 14.51 -4.22
CA ASP A 16 -8.03 15.48 -3.73
C ASP A 16 -8.62 15.12 -2.36
N GLN A 17 -8.22 13.96 -1.79
CA GLN A 17 -8.83 13.39 -0.60
C GLN A 17 -7.91 13.34 0.62
N SER A 18 -6.64 13.73 0.48
CA SER A 18 -5.77 13.84 1.64
C SER A 18 -6.21 15.02 2.50
N GLU A 19 -7.07 14.73 3.45
CA GLU A 19 -7.50 15.69 4.46
C GLU A 19 -6.36 16.04 5.43
N TYR A 20 -5.26 15.32 5.36
CA TYR A 20 -4.05 15.53 6.15
C TYR A 20 -2.97 16.24 5.32
N LYS A 21 -3.13 17.54 5.12
CA LYS A 21 -2.14 18.32 4.35
C LYS A 21 -0.86 18.58 5.13
N SER A 22 -0.96 18.66 6.45
CA SER A 22 0.16 18.87 7.36
C SER A 22 -0.12 18.25 8.72
N LEU A 23 0.91 17.75 9.41
CA LEU A 23 0.80 17.11 10.71
C LEU A 23 1.94 17.53 11.63
N ASP A 24 1.65 18.18 12.75
CA ASP A 24 2.61 18.18 13.86
C ASP A 24 2.62 16.80 14.57
N ALA A 25 3.66 16.52 15.31
CA ALA A 25 3.83 15.21 15.96
C ALA A 25 2.68 14.88 16.94
N LYS A 26 2.20 15.86 17.70
CA LYS A 26 1.11 15.68 18.67
C LYS A 26 -0.22 15.39 17.96
N ALA A 27 -0.49 16.11 16.87
CA ALA A 27 -1.67 15.89 16.05
C ALA A 27 -1.65 14.51 15.37
N TYR A 28 -0.49 14.10 14.84
CA TYR A 28 -0.31 12.75 14.30
C TYR A 28 -0.60 11.67 15.34
N ASP A 29 -0.05 11.80 16.55
CA ASP A 29 -0.24 10.79 17.61
C ASP A 29 -1.69 10.72 18.09
N ARG A 30 -2.39 11.85 18.21
CA ARG A 30 -3.83 11.86 18.53
C ARG A 30 -4.66 11.14 17.46
N GLU A 31 -4.41 11.47 16.18
CA GLU A 31 -5.17 10.87 15.08
C GLU A 31 -4.84 9.38 14.91
N LYS A 32 -3.57 9.03 15.00
CA LYS A 32 -3.11 7.64 15.02
C LYS A 32 -3.85 6.82 16.09
N ARG A 33 -3.91 7.34 17.32
CA ARG A 33 -4.60 6.68 18.43
C ARG A 33 -6.10 6.55 18.14
N ARG A 34 -6.74 7.62 17.64
CA ARG A 34 -8.16 7.63 17.31
C ARG A 34 -8.52 6.57 16.27
N LEU A 35 -7.78 6.54 15.15
CA LEU A 35 -8.04 5.58 14.07
C LEU A 35 -7.76 4.13 14.50
N ARG A 36 -6.77 3.89 15.35
CA ARG A 36 -6.48 2.56 15.87
C ARG A 36 -7.56 2.05 16.83
N ILE A 37 -8.17 2.91 17.62
CA ILE A 37 -9.34 2.56 18.45
C ILE A 37 -10.50 2.12 17.54
N GLU A 38 -10.75 2.85 16.46
CA GLU A 38 -11.79 2.46 15.50
C GLU A 38 -11.45 1.15 14.77
N LEU A 39 -10.16 0.89 14.46
CA LEU A 39 -9.74 -0.36 13.86
C LEU A 39 -9.90 -1.57 14.81
N LEU A 40 -9.72 -1.38 16.12
CA LEU A 40 -10.02 -2.41 17.11
C LEU A 40 -11.51 -2.77 17.13
N LYS A 41 -12.40 -1.76 17.07
CA LYS A 41 -13.84 -2.02 16.98
C LYS A 41 -14.21 -2.77 15.69
N LEU A 42 -13.59 -2.39 14.56
CA LEU A 42 -13.76 -3.14 13.32
C LEU A 42 -13.32 -4.59 13.47
N GLN A 43 -12.18 -4.86 14.11
CA GLN A 43 -11.75 -6.24 14.37
C GLN A 43 -12.72 -6.99 15.27
N GLU A 44 -13.25 -6.36 16.32
CA GLU A 44 -14.25 -6.96 17.19
C GLU A 44 -15.53 -7.33 16.43
N ASP A 45 -15.97 -6.46 15.54
CA ASP A 45 -17.11 -6.72 14.66
C ASP A 45 -16.82 -7.86 13.66
N VAL A 46 -15.61 -7.89 13.07
CA VAL A 46 -15.17 -8.99 12.22
C VAL A 46 -15.21 -10.33 12.94
N ILE A 47 -14.74 -10.38 14.19
CA ILE A 47 -14.75 -11.60 15.01
C ILE A 47 -16.18 -12.01 15.32
N LYS A 48 -16.98 -11.10 15.87
CA LYS A 48 -18.36 -11.33 16.31
C LYS A 48 -19.25 -11.84 15.19
N ASN A 49 -19.10 -11.27 14.00
CA ASN A 49 -19.92 -11.55 12.82
C ASN A 49 -19.29 -12.54 11.84
N ASN A 50 -18.17 -13.19 12.19
CA ASN A 50 -17.46 -14.14 11.34
C ASN A 50 -17.11 -13.61 9.96
N ARG A 51 -16.85 -12.30 9.84
CA ARG A 51 -16.52 -11.65 8.58
C ARG A 51 -15.11 -12.01 8.13
N LYS A 52 -14.82 -11.79 6.85
CA LYS A 52 -13.54 -12.09 6.20
C LYS A 52 -13.03 -10.85 5.48
N LEU A 53 -12.06 -10.14 6.06
CA LEU A 53 -11.50 -8.94 5.46
C LEU A 53 -10.14 -9.23 4.83
N CYS A 54 -9.99 -8.92 3.55
CA CYS A 54 -8.73 -9.02 2.82
C CYS A 54 -8.27 -7.63 2.36
N ILE A 55 -7.11 -7.20 2.84
CA ILE A 55 -6.58 -5.86 2.56
C ILE A 55 -5.24 -5.99 1.85
N ILE A 56 -5.21 -5.57 0.60
CA ILE A 56 -4.03 -5.63 -0.27
C ILE A 56 -3.26 -4.32 -0.20
N PHE A 57 -1.95 -4.44 -0.04
CA PHE A 57 -1.00 -3.34 -0.14
C PHE A 57 -0.06 -3.57 -1.30
N GLU A 58 -0.32 -2.91 -2.41
CA GLU A 58 0.55 -2.87 -3.59
C GLU A 58 1.27 -1.52 -3.71
N GLY A 59 2.24 -1.45 -4.57
CA GLY A 59 3.03 -0.25 -4.82
C GLY A 59 4.51 -0.53 -4.98
N ARG A 60 5.26 0.51 -5.35
CA ARG A 60 6.69 0.42 -5.61
C ARG A 60 7.47 0.02 -4.34
N ASP A 61 8.70 -0.44 -4.54
CA ASP A 61 9.59 -0.70 -3.41
C ASP A 61 9.88 0.60 -2.67
N THR A 62 10.06 0.49 -1.36
CA THR A 62 10.17 1.62 -0.42
C THR A 62 8.91 2.49 -0.24
N ALA A 63 7.80 2.20 -0.92
CA ALA A 63 6.56 2.98 -0.78
C ALA A 63 5.94 2.94 0.64
N GLY A 64 6.32 1.98 1.48
CA GLY A 64 5.91 1.94 2.88
C GLY A 64 4.81 0.93 3.19
N LYS A 65 4.55 -0.04 2.30
CA LYS A 65 3.56 -1.10 2.48
C LYS A 65 3.66 -1.84 3.82
N SER A 66 4.78 -2.52 4.04
CA SER A 66 5.03 -3.28 5.30
C SER A 66 4.93 -2.41 6.55
N THR A 67 5.28 -1.12 6.43
CA THR A 67 5.18 -0.19 7.55
C THR A 67 3.73 0.25 7.80
N ALA A 68 2.92 0.35 6.74
CA ALA A 68 1.50 0.60 6.87
C ALA A 68 0.79 -0.60 7.50
N ILE A 69 1.11 -1.81 7.07
CA ILE A 69 0.53 -3.04 7.67
C ILE A 69 0.87 -3.11 9.16
N ARG A 70 2.15 -2.90 9.54
CA ARG A 70 2.53 -2.84 10.97
C ARG A 70 1.80 -1.75 11.74
N PHE A 71 1.61 -0.58 11.12
CA PHE A 71 0.83 0.49 11.72
C PHE A 71 -0.63 0.10 11.97
N PHE A 72 -1.24 -0.68 11.08
CA PHE A 72 -2.59 -1.20 11.24
C PHE A 72 -2.64 -2.27 12.34
N SER A 73 -1.74 -3.25 12.28
CA SER A 73 -1.81 -4.46 13.10
C SER A 73 -1.27 -4.32 14.52
N GLU A 74 -0.59 -3.22 14.87
CA GLU A 74 0.16 -3.08 16.14
C GLU A 74 -0.66 -3.36 17.41
N TYR A 75 -1.95 -3.06 17.40
CA TYR A 75 -2.84 -3.27 18.57
C TYR A 75 -3.94 -4.29 18.31
N LEU A 76 -3.97 -4.91 17.15
CA LEU A 76 -4.95 -5.94 16.84
C LEU A 76 -4.65 -7.24 17.60
N ARG A 77 -5.70 -8.01 17.87
CA ARG A 77 -5.58 -9.35 18.44
C ARG A 77 -4.88 -10.28 17.44
N PRO A 78 -3.70 -10.84 17.76
CA PRO A 78 -2.87 -11.57 16.80
C PRO A 78 -3.54 -12.81 16.20
N GLN A 79 -4.44 -13.46 16.96
CA GLN A 79 -5.14 -14.68 16.52
C GLN A 79 -6.17 -14.42 15.42
N HIS A 80 -6.51 -13.14 15.17
CA HIS A 80 -7.57 -12.72 14.26
C HIS A 80 -7.08 -11.86 13.12
N PHE A 81 -5.77 -11.88 12.86
CA PHE A 81 -5.23 -11.32 11.63
C PHE A 81 -4.02 -12.11 11.12
N ASN A 82 -3.82 -12.05 9.82
CA ASN A 82 -2.65 -12.62 9.13
C ASN A 82 -1.85 -11.52 8.43
N TYR A 83 -0.53 -11.51 8.64
CA TYR A 83 0.40 -10.76 7.81
C TYR A 83 0.98 -11.68 6.75
N VAL A 84 0.64 -11.43 5.50
CA VAL A 84 1.03 -12.26 4.37
C VAL A 84 2.09 -11.55 3.54
N GLN A 85 3.27 -12.14 3.45
CA GLN A 85 4.34 -11.74 2.55
C GLN A 85 4.93 -12.98 1.92
N LEU A 86 4.49 -13.31 0.72
CA LEU A 86 5.01 -14.46 -0.01
C LEU A 86 6.33 -14.12 -0.69
N GLY A 87 7.27 -15.05 -0.63
CA GLY A 87 8.55 -14.97 -1.33
C GLY A 87 8.45 -15.29 -2.83
N ILE A 88 9.57 -15.69 -3.42
CA ILE A 88 9.64 -16.12 -4.82
C ILE A 88 8.79 -17.37 -5.00
N PRO A 89 7.93 -17.44 -6.02
CA PRO A 89 7.10 -18.61 -6.27
C PRO A 89 7.94 -19.81 -6.73
N THR A 90 7.56 -21.00 -6.30
CA THR A 90 8.03 -22.24 -6.92
C THR A 90 7.49 -22.37 -8.35
N LYS A 91 8.03 -23.30 -9.15
CA LYS A 91 7.52 -23.59 -10.50
C LYS A 91 6.04 -23.97 -10.48
N TRP A 92 5.65 -24.79 -9.51
CA TRP A 92 4.25 -25.19 -9.33
C TRP A 92 3.37 -23.99 -8.97
N GLU A 93 3.74 -23.16 -8.02
CA GLU A 93 3.02 -21.96 -7.63
C GLU A 93 2.90 -20.94 -8.77
N SER A 94 3.95 -20.81 -9.58
CA SER A 94 3.93 -19.94 -10.76
C SER A 94 2.91 -20.39 -11.80
N SER A 95 2.70 -21.71 -11.98
CA SER A 95 1.66 -22.25 -12.86
C SER A 95 0.26 -22.28 -12.24
N HIS A 96 0.18 -22.34 -10.90
CA HIS A 96 -1.08 -22.38 -10.14
C HIS A 96 -1.29 -21.07 -9.34
N TRP A 97 -1.18 -19.94 -10.02
CA TRP A 97 -1.06 -18.62 -9.41
C TRP A 97 -2.17 -18.25 -8.42
N PHE A 98 -3.41 -18.45 -8.77
CA PHE A 98 -4.54 -18.16 -7.88
C PHE A 98 -4.64 -19.13 -6.70
N GLN A 99 -4.24 -20.39 -6.88
CA GLN A 99 -4.22 -21.36 -5.77
C GLN A 99 -3.16 -21.00 -4.72
N ARG A 100 -2.00 -20.44 -5.15
CA ARG A 100 -0.98 -19.91 -4.25
C ARG A 100 -1.58 -18.88 -3.29
N TRP A 101 -2.38 -17.97 -3.81
CA TRP A 101 -2.96 -16.87 -3.04
C TRP A 101 -4.22 -17.26 -2.30
N LYS A 102 -5.00 -18.22 -2.79
CA LYS A 102 -6.21 -18.73 -2.12
C LYS A 102 -5.93 -19.20 -0.69
N LYS A 103 -4.75 -19.76 -0.44
CA LYS A 103 -4.31 -20.23 0.89
C LYS A 103 -4.09 -19.11 1.90
N THR A 104 -3.95 -17.87 1.45
CA THR A 104 -3.64 -16.69 2.27
C THR A 104 -4.86 -15.82 2.54
N LEU A 105 -6.00 -16.17 1.95
CA LEU A 105 -7.24 -15.45 2.17
C LEU A 105 -7.72 -15.62 3.62
N PRO A 106 -8.42 -14.62 4.18
CA PRO A 106 -8.90 -14.67 5.55
C PRO A 106 -9.92 -15.79 5.77
N LYS A 107 -9.86 -16.43 6.92
CA LYS A 107 -10.91 -17.30 7.45
C LYS A 107 -12.00 -16.47 8.12
N ASN A 108 -13.08 -17.14 8.56
CA ASN A 108 -14.14 -16.50 9.32
C ASN A 108 -13.57 -15.85 10.60
N GLY A 109 -13.90 -14.58 10.81
CA GLY A 109 -13.41 -13.80 11.94
C GLY A 109 -11.96 -13.31 11.81
N GLU A 110 -11.40 -13.27 10.60
CA GLU A 110 -10.01 -12.88 10.36
C GLU A 110 -9.87 -11.70 9.40
N ILE A 111 -8.79 -10.94 9.61
CA ILE A 111 -8.30 -9.89 8.70
C ILE A 111 -6.98 -10.35 8.09
N SER A 112 -6.87 -10.44 6.78
CA SER A 112 -5.59 -10.70 6.09
C SER A 112 -5.02 -9.41 5.50
N PHE A 113 -3.79 -9.07 5.90
CA PHE A 113 -3.01 -7.97 5.33
C PHE A 113 -1.95 -8.53 4.39
N LEU A 114 -2.04 -8.22 3.10
CA LEU A 114 -1.14 -8.73 2.09
C LEU A 114 -0.10 -7.66 1.71
N ASP A 115 1.18 -7.88 2.06
CA ASP A 115 2.31 -7.08 1.54
C ASP A 115 2.72 -7.63 0.18
N ARG A 116 2.22 -7.02 -0.86
CA ARG A 116 2.06 -7.55 -2.21
C ARG A 116 0.97 -8.65 -2.27
N SER A 117 0.49 -8.88 -3.46
CA SER A 117 -0.63 -9.80 -3.69
C SER A 117 -0.47 -10.55 -5.01
N TRP A 118 -1.53 -11.19 -5.46
CA TRP A 118 -1.62 -11.77 -6.81
C TRP A 118 -1.32 -10.75 -7.91
N TYR A 119 -1.42 -9.47 -7.63
CA TYR A 119 -1.10 -8.39 -8.58
C TYR A 119 0.39 -8.19 -8.85
N THR A 120 1.30 -8.88 -8.13
CA THR A 120 2.70 -8.95 -8.55
C THR A 120 2.82 -9.50 -9.97
N ARG A 121 1.89 -10.38 -10.40
CA ARG A 121 1.78 -10.90 -11.78
C ARG A 121 1.36 -9.83 -12.79
N ALA A 122 0.71 -8.76 -12.35
CA ALA A 122 0.31 -7.64 -13.20
C ALA A 122 1.42 -6.62 -13.42
N ILE A 123 2.38 -6.50 -12.49
CA ILE A 123 3.38 -5.42 -12.51
C ILE A 123 4.80 -5.98 -12.43
N THR A 124 5.17 -6.54 -11.28
CA THR A 124 6.57 -6.86 -10.98
C THR A 124 7.08 -8.01 -11.85
N GLU A 125 6.32 -9.07 -12.00
CA GLU A 125 6.77 -10.27 -12.67
C GLU A 125 7.03 -10.08 -14.17
N PRO A 126 6.15 -9.46 -14.98
CA PRO A 126 6.43 -9.23 -16.38
C PRO A 126 7.60 -8.27 -16.59
N ILE A 127 7.76 -7.27 -15.74
CA ILE A 127 8.86 -6.29 -15.84
C ILE A 127 10.22 -6.92 -15.53
N MET A 128 10.22 -7.83 -14.56
CA MET A 128 11.44 -8.51 -14.11
C MET A 128 11.74 -9.81 -14.86
N GLY A 129 10.85 -10.24 -15.75
CA GLY A 129 10.98 -11.49 -16.51
C GLY A 129 10.70 -12.75 -15.67
N TYR A 130 9.91 -12.63 -14.58
CA TYR A 130 9.57 -13.76 -13.71
C TYR A 130 8.33 -14.54 -14.17
N CYS A 131 7.61 -14.01 -15.14
CA CYS A 131 6.54 -14.72 -15.81
C CYS A 131 6.62 -14.55 -17.33
N SER A 132 6.07 -15.52 -18.07
CA SER A 132 5.91 -15.40 -19.51
C SER A 132 4.78 -14.45 -19.88
N GLU A 133 4.78 -13.94 -21.10
CA GLU A 133 3.70 -13.10 -21.64
C GLU A 133 2.35 -13.83 -21.57
N ASN A 134 2.31 -15.14 -21.84
CA ASN A 134 1.08 -15.94 -21.74
C ASN A 134 0.57 -16.01 -20.30
N GLN A 135 1.44 -16.16 -19.32
CA GLN A 135 1.06 -16.13 -17.90
C GLN A 135 0.51 -14.76 -17.49
N TYR A 136 1.12 -13.68 -17.94
CA TYR A 136 0.63 -12.32 -17.71
C TYR A 136 -0.77 -12.12 -18.32
N ARG A 137 -0.93 -12.44 -19.61
CA ARG A 137 -2.23 -12.29 -20.31
C ARG A 137 -3.33 -13.15 -19.70
N SER A 138 -3.02 -14.40 -19.36
CA SER A 138 -3.96 -15.30 -18.68
C SER A 138 -4.39 -14.75 -17.33
N PHE A 139 -3.46 -14.21 -16.55
CA PHE A 139 -3.75 -13.55 -15.28
C PHE A 139 -4.70 -12.36 -15.47
N MET A 140 -4.33 -11.42 -16.36
CA MET A 140 -5.12 -10.20 -16.59
C MET A 140 -6.53 -10.47 -17.12
N LYS A 141 -6.73 -11.60 -17.84
CA LYS A 141 -8.06 -12.04 -18.31
C LYS A 141 -8.92 -12.61 -17.18
N ARG A 142 -8.32 -13.20 -16.15
CA ARG A 142 -9.02 -14.03 -15.16
C ARG A 142 -9.15 -13.37 -13.79
N VAL A 143 -8.32 -12.38 -13.47
CA VAL A 143 -8.21 -11.84 -12.11
C VAL A 143 -9.52 -11.23 -11.60
N ASN A 144 -10.25 -10.49 -12.42
CA ASN A 144 -11.51 -9.87 -12.00
C ASN A 144 -12.55 -10.93 -11.61
N LYS A 145 -12.73 -11.93 -12.49
CA LYS A 145 -13.65 -13.04 -12.20
C LYS A 145 -13.26 -13.80 -10.93
N TRP A 146 -11.95 -14.04 -10.74
CA TRP A 146 -11.46 -14.70 -9.54
C TRP A 146 -11.71 -13.85 -8.27
N GLU A 147 -11.53 -12.52 -8.32
CA GLU A 147 -11.86 -11.63 -7.21
C GLU A 147 -13.37 -11.62 -6.94
N GLU A 148 -14.21 -11.56 -7.98
CA GLU A 148 -15.66 -11.64 -7.86
C GLU A 148 -16.08 -12.94 -7.15
N GLU A 149 -15.55 -14.09 -7.56
CA GLU A 149 -15.79 -15.38 -6.90
C GLU A 149 -15.38 -15.36 -5.41
N GLN A 150 -14.27 -14.69 -5.05
CA GLN A 150 -13.87 -14.57 -3.64
C GLN A 150 -14.82 -13.64 -2.86
N MET A 151 -15.28 -12.56 -3.46
CA MET A 151 -16.23 -11.63 -2.84
C MET A 151 -17.61 -12.29 -2.67
N GLU A 152 -18.08 -13.08 -3.64
CA GLU A 152 -19.29 -13.89 -3.52
C GLU A 152 -19.19 -14.93 -2.38
N ASN A 153 -17.97 -15.43 -2.11
CA ASN A 153 -17.67 -16.27 -0.96
C ASN A 153 -17.54 -15.49 0.37
N GLY A 154 -17.94 -14.21 0.39
CA GLY A 154 -18.01 -13.35 1.56
C GLY A 154 -16.69 -12.69 1.95
N ILE A 155 -15.72 -12.60 1.06
CA ILE A 155 -14.50 -11.83 1.30
C ILE A 155 -14.74 -10.35 1.00
N GLU A 156 -14.53 -9.50 2.00
CA GLU A 156 -14.54 -8.05 1.85
C GLU A 156 -13.14 -7.58 1.42
N LEU A 157 -13.00 -7.25 0.13
CA LEU A 157 -11.72 -6.90 -0.46
C LEU A 157 -11.49 -5.38 -0.48
N THR A 158 -10.29 -4.95 -0.08
CA THR A 158 -9.81 -3.57 -0.23
C THR A 158 -8.43 -3.57 -0.87
N LYS A 159 -8.26 -2.79 -1.94
CA LYS A 159 -7.03 -2.73 -2.73
C LYS A 159 -6.37 -1.37 -2.60
N PHE A 160 -5.24 -1.28 -1.90
CA PHE A 160 -4.41 -0.09 -1.81
C PHE A 160 -3.21 -0.17 -2.72
N TYR A 161 -2.96 0.91 -3.47
CA TYR A 161 -1.72 1.12 -4.20
C TYR A 161 -0.97 2.33 -3.61
N PHE A 162 0.16 2.08 -2.97
CA PHE A 162 1.02 3.10 -2.40
C PHE A 162 1.87 3.73 -3.51
N SER A 163 1.42 4.89 -3.99
CA SER A 163 2.08 5.66 -5.03
C SER A 163 3.22 6.47 -4.45
N LEU A 164 4.36 6.45 -5.12
CA LEU A 164 5.58 7.13 -4.73
C LEU A 164 6.18 7.82 -5.94
N SER A 165 6.71 9.04 -5.79
CA SER A 165 7.47 9.70 -6.85
C SER A 165 8.85 9.05 -7.01
N LYS A 166 9.46 9.25 -8.19
CA LYS A 166 10.78 8.67 -8.49
C LYS A 166 11.83 9.19 -7.51
N ASP A 167 11.88 10.49 -7.32
CA ASP A 167 12.84 11.16 -6.42
C ASP A 167 12.70 10.62 -4.98
N GLN A 168 11.47 10.51 -4.49
CA GLN A 168 11.23 9.94 -3.15
C GLN A 168 11.61 8.46 -3.06
N GLN A 169 11.48 7.70 -4.12
CA GLN A 169 11.96 6.31 -4.15
C GLN A 169 13.48 6.25 -4.05
N GLU A 170 14.18 7.06 -4.81
CA GLU A 170 15.65 7.13 -4.82
C GLU A 170 16.20 7.54 -3.45
N ILE A 171 15.64 8.61 -2.84
CA ILE A 171 15.97 9.03 -1.48
C ILE A 171 15.81 7.88 -0.49
N ARG A 172 14.67 7.20 -0.54
CA ARG A 172 14.37 6.10 0.39
C ARG A 172 15.24 4.87 0.18
N MET A 173 15.68 4.62 -1.04
CA MET A 173 16.62 3.55 -1.34
C MET A 173 18.02 3.88 -0.82
N LYS A 174 18.50 5.12 -1.04
CA LYS A 174 19.75 5.60 -0.44
C LYS A 174 19.72 5.49 1.09
N ALA A 175 18.65 5.98 1.72
CA ALA A 175 18.46 5.87 3.17
C ALA A 175 18.41 4.42 3.69
N ARG A 176 17.86 3.48 2.91
CA ARG A 176 17.85 2.06 3.25
C ARG A 176 19.23 1.43 3.15
N LYS A 177 19.98 1.76 2.08
CA LYS A 177 21.35 1.26 1.85
C LYS A 177 22.27 1.63 3.02
N ASN A 178 22.13 2.85 3.52
CA ASN A 178 22.96 3.40 4.58
C ASN A 178 22.47 3.11 6.01
N SER A 179 21.37 2.35 6.15
CA SER A 179 20.79 2.04 7.46
C SER A 179 21.38 0.74 8.02
N GLU A 180 22.04 0.79 9.17
CA GLU A 180 22.55 -0.38 9.89
C GLU A 180 21.48 -1.44 10.20
N LEU A 181 20.22 -1.01 10.37
CA LEU A 181 19.10 -1.89 10.70
C LEU A 181 18.29 -2.35 9.49
N LYS A 182 18.49 -1.77 8.30
CA LYS A 182 17.59 -1.99 7.15
C LYS A 182 18.33 -2.32 5.85
N TYR A 183 19.68 -2.29 5.82
CA TYR A 183 20.49 -2.57 4.61
C TYR A 183 20.17 -3.95 4.01
N TRP A 184 19.92 -4.95 4.84
CA TRP A 184 19.57 -6.30 4.43
C TRP A 184 18.26 -6.42 3.63
N LYS A 185 17.41 -5.39 3.68
CA LYS A 185 16.18 -5.29 2.88
C LYS A 185 16.43 -4.82 1.45
N LEU A 186 17.65 -4.40 1.14
CA LEU A 186 18.01 -4.00 -0.21
C LEU A 186 18.44 -5.27 -0.98
N SER A 187 17.75 -5.55 -2.06
CA SER A 187 18.10 -6.66 -2.97
C SER A 187 18.75 -6.11 -4.23
N LYS A 188 19.52 -6.98 -4.94
CA LYS A 188 20.04 -6.65 -6.27
C LYS A 188 18.94 -6.27 -7.28
N ASN A 189 17.70 -6.67 -7.01
CA ASN A 189 16.55 -6.35 -7.83
C ASN A 189 16.06 -4.92 -7.60
N ASP A 190 16.23 -4.36 -6.40
CA ASP A 190 15.77 -3.00 -6.09
C ASP A 190 16.49 -1.95 -6.94
N GLU A 191 17.78 -2.14 -7.22
CA GLU A 191 18.53 -1.24 -8.11
C GLU A 191 18.04 -1.33 -9.57
N LYS A 192 17.73 -2.55 -10.04
CA LYS A 192 17.15 -2.75 -11.38
C LYS A 192 15.75 -2.16 -11.54
N ILE A 193 14.99 -2.08 -10.47
CA ILE A 193 13.62 -1.55 -10.47
C ILE A 193 13.59 -0.05 -10.78
N ILE A 194 14.55 0.72 -10.28
CA ILE A 194 14.64 2.16 -10.56
C ILE A 194 14.86 2.41 -12.06
N THR A 195 15.73 1.63 -12.70
CA THR A 195 16.01 1.79 -14.13
C THR A 195 14.79 1.48 -15.00
N LYS A 196 13.85 0.67 -14.50
CA LYS A 196 12.61 0.28 -15.19
C LYS A 196 11.39 1.12 -14.78
N TRP A 197 11.59 2.32 -14.26
CA TRP A 197 10.54 3.20 -13.75
C TRP A 197 9.34 3.35 -14.70
N ASN A 198 9.60 3.63 -15.98
CA ASN A 198 8.57 3.85 -16.99
C ASN A 198 7.76 2.58 -17.26
N ALA A 199 8.42 1.41 -17.31
CA ALA A 199 7.73 0.14 -17.45
C ALA A 199 6.78 -0.13 -16.26
N PHE A 200 7.24 0.09 -15.03
CA PHE A 200 6.38 0.01 -13.85
C PHE A 200 5.18 0.93 -13.92
N THR A 201 5.35 2.14 -14.44
CA THR A 201 4.24 3.09 -14.61
C THR A 201 3.24 2.56 -15.63
N LEU A 202 3.71 2.06 -16.77
CA LEU A 202 2.86 1.52 -17.82
C LEU A 202 2.03 0.32 -17.32
N TYR A 203 2.68 -0.68 -16.72
CA TYR A 203 1.99 -1.86 -16.20
C TYR A 203 1.02 -1.53 -15.05
N LYS A 204 1.37 -0.57 -14.19
CA LYS A 204 0.47 -0.05 -13.16
C LYS A 204 -0.80 0.57 -13.78
N GLU A 205 -0.66 1.43 -14.78
CA GLU A 205 -1.84 2.05 -15.43
C GLU A 205 -2.70 0.97 -16.11
N GLN A 206 -2.09 0.02 -16.81
CA GLN A 206 -2.82 -1.11 -17.40
C GLN A 206 -3.55 -1.96 -16.36
N MET A 207 -2.92 -2.20 -15.21
CA MET A 207 -3.56 -2.89 -14.10
C MET A 207 -4.78 -2.11 -13.60
N PHE A 208 -4.66 -0.82 -13.37
CA PHE A 208 -5.76 0.02 -12.91
C PHE A 208 -6.91 0.04 -13.92
N ASP A 209 -6.59 0.24 -15.20
CA ASP A 209 -7.59 0.32 -16.26
C ASP A 209 -8.41 -0.98 -16.40
N LYS A 210 -7.76 -2.14 -16.20
CA LYS A 210 -8.38 -3.45 -16.42
C LYS A 210 -9.00 -4.07 -15.17
N THR A 211 -8.56 -3.65 -13.98
CA THR A 211 -8.92 -4.35 -12.74
C THR A 211 -9.55 -3.47 -11.67
N SER A 212 -9.79 -2.18 -11.96
CA SER A 212 -10.56 -1.30 -11.09
C SER A 212 -12.01 -1.29 -11.52
N SER A 213 -12.93 -1.53 -10.58
CA SER A 213 -14.38 -1.44 -10.79
C SER A 213 -15.02 -0.58 -9.71
N ASN A 214 -16.29 -0.21 -9.89
CA ASN A 214 -17.03 0.53 -8.86
C ASN A 214 -17.20 -0.28 -7.56
N GLN A 215 -17.36 -1.58 -7.68
CA GLN A 215 -17.54 -2.49 -6.54
C GLN A 215 -16.21 -2.76 -5.82
N ASN A 216 -15.11 -2.82 -6.57
CA ASN A 216 -13.79 -3.14 -6.03
C ASN A 216 -12.70 -2.23 -6.66
N PRO A 217 -12.69 -0.94 -6.32
CA PRO A 217 -11.76 0.03 -6.90
C PRO A 217 -10.34 -0.11 -6.31
N TRP A 218 -9.35 0.25 -7.11
CA TRP A 218 -8.04 0.57 -6.61
C TRP A 218 -8.03 1.93 -5.92
N VAL A 219 -7.53 1.97 -4.70
CA VAL A 219 -7.32 3.20 -3.93
C VAL A 219 -5.85 3.57 -3.98
N SER A 220 -5.53 4.61 -4.75
CA SER A 220 -4.17 5.11 -4.85
C SER A 220 -3.85 6.06 -3.69
N ILE A 221 -2.90 5.69 -2.86
CA ILE A 221 -2.45 6.46 -1.71
C ILE A 221 -1.13 7.15 -2.03
N ASN A 222 -1.09 8.48 -1.95
CA ASN A 222 0.17 9.22 -2.05
C ASN A 222 1.04 8.92 -0.84
N SER A 223 2.13 8.21 -1.06
CA SER A 223 3.04 7.76 -0.01
C SER A 223 4.35 8.54 0.06
N ASN A 224 4.44 9.71 -0.59
CA ASN A 224 5.60 10.60 -0.44
C ASN A 224 5.81 11.02 1.02
N ASN A 225 4.73 11.18 1.78
CA ASN A 225 4.78 11.27 3.24
C ASN A 225 4.21 9.98 3.85
N LYS A 226 5.07 9.19 4.51
CA LYS A 226 4.67 7.89 5.09
C LYS A 226 3.67 8.03 6.24
N MET A 227 3.73 9.12 7.01
CA MET A 227 2.83 9.35 8.14
C MET A 227 1.40 9.63 7.63
N ILE A 228 1.29 10.53 6.66
CA ILE A 228 0.03 10.86 5.99
C ILE A 228 -0.55 9.62 5.30
N ALA A 229 0.27 8.88 4.54
CA ALA A 229 -0.17 7.68 3.83
C ALA A 229 -0.79 6.62 4.77
N ARG A 230 -0.21 6.41 5.96
CA ARG A 230 -0.75 5.49 6.97
C ARG A 230 -2.11 5.94 7.50
N LEU A 231 -2.24 7.22 7.86
CA LEU A 231 -3.51 7.75 8.36
C LEU A 231 -4.58 7.73 7.27
N THR A 232 -4.24 8.17 6.06
CA THR A 232 -5.18 8.21 4.92
C THR A 232 -5.70 6.82 4.56
N SER A 233 -4.79 5.83 4.44
CA SER A 233 -5.19 4.47 4.10
C SER A 233 -6.03 3.81 5.20
N LEU A 234 -5.66 3.97 6.47
CA LEU A 234 -6.45 3.46 7.57
C LEU A 234 -7.83 4.14 7.66
N ARG A 235 -7.86 5.46 7.54
CA ARG A 235 -9.11 6.22 7.56
C ARG A 235 -10.03 5.80 6.41
N TYR A 236 -9.51 5.61 5.20
CA TYR A 236 -10.29 5.11 4.07
C TYR A 236 -10.93 3.75 4.37
N LEU A 237 -10.13 2.80 4.88
CA LEU A 237 -10.63 1.48 5.26
C LEU A 237 -11.81 1.58 6.23
N LEU A 238 -11.65 2.38 7.29
CA LEU A 238 -12.65 2.56 8.33
C LEU A 238 -13.92 3.27 7.84
N ILE A 239 -13.79 4.21 6.88
CA ILE A 239 -14.94 4.88 6.26
C ILE A 239 -15.70 3.91 5.35
N LYS A 240 -14.98 3.16 4.52
CA LYS A 240 -15.55 2.21 3.56
C LYS A 240 -16.29 1.06 4.24
N THR A 241 -15.75 0.59 5.38
CA THR A 241 -16.25 -0.62 6.06
C THR A 241 -17.23 -0.23 7.16
N ASP A 242 -18.40 -0.87 7.21
CA ASP A 242 -19.35 -0.68 8.28
C ASP A 242 -19.05 -1.65 9.44
N TYR A 243 -19.21 -1.17 10.68
CA TYR A 243 -18.99 -1.94 11.91
C TYR A 243 -19.75 -1.30 13.09
N GLU A 244 -20.03 -2.09 14.12
CA GLU A 244 -20.75 -1.66 15.31
C GLU A 244 -19.97 -0.56 16.06
N GLY A 245 -20.66 0.47 16.53
CA GLY A 245 -20.07 1.56 17.31
C GLY A 245 -19.12 2.49 16.55
N LYS A 246 -19.20 2.49 15.22
CA LYS A 246 -18.42 3.36 14.34
C LYS A 246 -18.67 4.83 14.65
N LYS A 247 -17.59 5.59 14.84
CA LYS A 247 -17.64 7.04 15.05
C LYS A 247 -17.37 7.79 13.74
N ILE A 248 -17.85 9.05 13.67
CA ILE A 248 -17.54 9.95 12.54
C ILE A 248 -16.04 10.18 12.48
N LEU A 249 -15.42 9.84 11.33
CA LEU A 249 -13.99 9.89 11.12
C LEU A 249 -13.54 11.14 10.33
N LYS A 250 -14.17 12.28 10.58
CA LYS A 250 -13.67 13.55 10.03
C LYS A 250 -12.30 13.87 10.62
N PRO A 251 -11.32 14.33 9.81
CA PRO A 251 -10.03 14.74 10.34
C PRO A 251 -10.17 15.86 11.34
N THR A 252 -9.33 15.86 12.33
CA THR A 252 -9.18 17.01 13.23
C THR A 252 -8.53 18.18 12.50
N LYS A 253 -8.87 19.42 12.86
CA LYS A 253 -8.15 20.60 12.35
C LYS A 253 -6.69 20.56 12.79
N TRP A 254 -5.78 20.81 11.86
CA TRP A 254 -4.34 20.81 12.08
C TRP A 254 -3.80 22.23 12.23
N SER A 255 -2.82 22.44 13.07
CA SER A 255 -2.02 23.65 13.04
C SER A 255 -1.11 23.62 11.80
N LYS A 256 -0.91 24.80 11.19
CA LYS A 256 -0.11 24.93 9.94
C LYS A 256 1.40 24.66 10.10
N SER A 257 1.89 24.49 11.32
CA SER A 257 3.32 24.24 11.57
C SER A 257 3.66 22.79 11.35
N LEU A 258 4.07 22.45 10.17
CA LEU A 258 4.84 21.26 9.93
C LEU A 258 6.25 21.62 9.57
N ASN A 259 7.10 20.97 10.27
CA ASN A 259 8.47 20.82 9.88
C ASN A 259 8.53 19.93 8.64
N ASN A 260 8.30 20.52 7.47
CA ASN A 260 8.74 19.93 6.22
C ASN A 260 10.26 20.04 6.25
N TYR A 261 10.92 18.94 6.58
CA TYR A 261 12.37 18.90 6.53
C TYR A 261 12.79 18.97 5.07
N SER A 262 13.72 19.87 4.79
CA SER A 262 14.38 19.98 3.49
C SER A 262 15.88 19.97 3.69
N THR A 263 16.63 19.43 2.74
CA THR A 263 18.08 19.46 2.72
C THR A 263 18.59 19.41 1.29
N ASN A 264 19.79 19.93 1.07
CA ASN A 264 20.50 19.83 -0.20
C ASN A 264 21.66 18.85 -0.04
N LEU A 265 21.76 17.92 -0.98
CA LEU A 265 22.86 16.97 -1.05
C LEU A 265 23.36 16.92 -2.49
N GLU A 266 24.64 17.14 -2.70
CA GLU A 266 25.27 17.10 -4.03
C GLU A 266 24.51 17.93 -5.10
N GLY A 267 24.08 19.14 -4.74
CA GLY A 267 23.35 20.04 -5.64
C GLY A 267 21.88 19.67 -5.91
N THR A 268 21.38 18.63 -5.24
CA THR A 268 19.98 18.21 -5.33
C THR A 268 19.21 18.66 -4.10
N SER A 269 18.14 19.44 -4.29
CA SER A 269 17.22 19.82 -3.23
C SER A 269 16.24 18.69 -2.91
N PHE A 270 16.13 18.32 -1.65
CA PHE A 270 15.20 17.35 -1.13
C PHE A 270 14.20 18.04 -0.23
N GLU A 271 12.91 17.97 -0.60
CA GLU A 271 11.81 18.60 0.13
C GLU A 271 10.82 17.56 0.64
N ASN A 272 9.97 17.95 1.58
CA ASN A 272 8.94 17.09 2.17
C ASN A 272 9.47 15.80 2.78
N LEU A 273 10.65 15.85 3.36
CA LEU A 273 11.28 14.71 4.04
C LEU A 273 10.56 14.41 5.35
N SER A 274 10.45 13.12 5.69
CA SER A 274 10.19 12.75 7.08
C SER A 274 11.41 13.06 7.94
N TYR A 275 11.20 13.21 9.27
CA TYR A 275 12.32 13.41 10.20
C TYR A 275 13.41 12.33 10.04
N GLU A 276 13.04 11.06 9.94
CA GLU A 276 13.98 9.95 9.73
C GLU A 276 14.79 10.12 8.42
N GLN A 277 14.12 10.56 7.34
CA GLN A 277 14.78 10.80 6.05
C GLN A 277 15.74 12.00 6.13
N PHE A 278 15.30 13.07 6.77
CA PHE A 278 16.12 14.24 7.01
C PHE A 278 17.37 13.90 7.83
N MET A 279 17.22 13.20 8.96
CA MET A 279 18.34 12.80 9.82
C MET A 279 19.35 11.87 9.11
N VAL A 280 18.89 11.05 8.18
CA VAL A 280 19.81 10.22 7.37
C VAL A 280 20.57 11.08 6.36
N LEU A 281 19.89 12.01 5.68
CA LEU A 281 20.52 12.83 4.64
C LEU A 281 21.40 13.93 5.23
N SER A 282 21.02 14.51 6.38
CA SER A 282 21.82 15.57 7.05
C SER A 282 23.21 15.10 7.47
N LYS A 283 23.41 13.80 7.72
CA LYS A 283 24.74 13.24 7.99
C LYS A 283 25.73 13.37 6.84
N TYR A 284 25.25 13.66 5.64
CA TYR A 284 26.07 13.76 4.42
C TYR A 284 26.14 15.20 3.88
N THR A 285 25.49 16.16 4.56
CA THR A 285 25.50 17.57 4.14
C THR A 285 26.59 18.39 4.83
N ASP A 286 27.21 17.87 5.89
CA ASP A 286 28.23 18.55 6.71
C ASP A 286 29.67 18.11 6.36
N SER A 287 29.87 17.52 5.17
CA SER A 287 31.20 17.10 4.70
C SER A 287 31.69 17.92 3.52
#